data_374fb83d6d4c2781856b3c85ed5c2195
#
_entry.id   374fb83d6d4c2781856b3c85ed5c2195
#
_cell.length_a   1.000
_cell.length_b   1.000
_cell.length_c   1.000
_cell.angle_alpha   90.00
_cell.angle_beta   90.00
_cell.angle_gamma   90.00
#
_symmetry.space_group_name_H-M   'P 1'
#
loop_
_entity.id
_entity.type
_entity.pdbx_description
1 polymer ?
#
loop_
_entity_poly.entity_id
_entity_poly.type
_entity_poly.pdbx_seq_one_letter_code
_entity_poly.pdbx_strand_id
1 'polypeptide(L)'
;MAKLLVTGGAGFIGSNFIYYQLEHHPDDQILCLDSLTYAGNITTLRGAMERPAMGFVRGDITDRETVFAVFADYRPDIVVNFA
;
A
#
# COMPACT_ATOMS: atom_id res chain seq x y z
N MET A 1 -12.98 9.67 -6.09
CA MET A 1 -12.33 8.35 -5.98
C MET A 1 -10.91 8.43 -6.50
N ALA A 2 -9.96 8.05 -5.68
CA ALA A 2 -8.55 8.09 -6.03
C ALA A 2 -7.93 6.69 -5.89
N LYS A 3 -6.88 6.44 -6.65
CA LYS A 3 -6.05 5.24 -6.51
C LYS A 3 -4.74 5.65 -5.87
N LEU A 4 -4.48 5.13 -4.68
CA LEU A 4 -3.27 5.42 -3.94
C LEU A 4 -2.32 4.24 -4.00
N LEU A 5 -1.04 4.52 -4.23
CA LEU A 5 0.03 3.56 -4.03
C LEU A 5 0.78 3.96 -2.77
N VAL A 6 0.79 3.09 -1.77
CA VAL A 6 1.45 3.35 -0.49
C VAL A 6 2.65 2.42 -0.38
N THR A 7 3.85 2.97 -0.39
CA THR A 7 5.07 2.17 -0.20
C THR A 7 5.45 2.17 1.27
N GLY A 8 5.88 1.02 1.78
CA GLY A 8 6.19 0.88 3.21
C GLY A 8 4.95 0.86 4.08
N GLY A 9 3.81 0.49 3.52
CA GLY A 9 2.53 0.55 4.22
C GLY A 9 2.36 -0.49 5.31
N ALA A 10 3.21 -1.54 5.36
CA ALA A 10 3.15 -2.54 6.43
C ALA A 10 3.91 -2.10 7.69
N GLY A 11 4.64 -0.99 7.63
CA GLY A 11 5.30 -0.42 8.80
C GLY A 11 4.30 0.28 9.72
N PHE A 12 4.79 0.75 10.87
CA PHE A 12 3.93 1.33 11.88
C PHE A 12 3.18 2.56 11.38
N ILE A 13 3.92 3.53 10.83
CA ILE A 13 3.31 4.78 10.37
C ILE A 13 2.47 4.54 9.12
N GLY A 14 2.99 3.76 8.19
CA GLY A 14 2.29 3.48 6.93
C GLY A 14 0.97 2.74 7.15
N SER A 15 0.95 1.76 8.06
CA SER A 15 -0.27 1.02 8.35
C SER A 15 -1.33 1.91 8.99
N ASN A 16 -0.93 2.81 9.89
CA ASN A 16 -1.85 3.76 10.48
C ASN A 16 -2.45 4.69 9.43
N PHE A 17 -1.65 5.14 8.48
CA PHE A 17 -2.14 5.95 7.37
C PHE A 17 -3.17 5.17 6.54
N ILE A 18 -2.90 3.90 6.23
CA ILE A 18 -3.81 3.09 5.44
C ILE A 18 -5.16 2.92 6.15
N TYR A 19 -5.14 2.60 7.45
CA TYR A 19 -6.40 2.49 8.21
C TYR A 19 -7.16 3.80 8.23
N TYR A 20 -6.46 4.92 8.44
CA TYR A 20 -7.09 6.23 8.42
C TYR A 20 -7.76 6.49 7.06
N GLN A 21 -7.05 6.22 5.97
CA GLN A 21 -7.54 6.49 4.63
C GLN A 21 -8.76 5.64 4.30
N LEU A 22 -8.74 4.35 4.66
CA LEU A 22 -9.87 3.46 4.42
C LEU A 22 -11.11 3.89 5.18
N GLU A 23 -10.93 4.40 6.41
CA GLU A 23 -12.04 4.82 7.24
C GLU A 23 -12.64 6.15 6.79
N HIS A 24 -11.78 7.12 6.45
CA HIS A 24 -12.23 8.47 6.14
C HIS A 24 -12.48 8.71 4.66
N HIS A 25 -11.94 7.87 3.79
CA HIS A 25 -12.10 7.99 2.34
C HIS A 25 -12.43 6.62 1.74
N PRO A 26 -13.60 6.05 2.07
CA PRO A 26 -13.93 4.67 1.69
C PRO A 26 -14.06 4.44 0.20
N ASP A 27 -14.19 5.50 -0.60
CA ASP A 27 -14.29 5.38 -2.06
C ASP A 27 -12.91 5.28 -2.73
N ASP A 28 -11.84 5.54 -2.00
CA ASP A 28 -10.50 5.46 -2.55
C ASP A 28 -10.01 4.01 -2.58
N GLN A 29 -9.17 3.69 -3.57
CA GLN A 29 -8.50 2.41 -3.66
C GLN A 29 -7.06 2.56 -3.17
N ILE A 30 -6.55 1.55 -2.47
CA ILE A 30 -5.19 1.56 -1.94
C ILE A 30 -4.48 0.28 -2.36
N LEU A 31 -3.29 0.43 -2.92
CA LEU A 31 -2.36 -0.67 -3.14
C LEU A 31 -1.13 -0.43 -2.29
N CYS A 32 -0.83 -1.37 -1.40
CA CYS A 32 0.37 -1.30 -0.56
C CYS A 32 1.50 -2.08 -1.22
N LEU A 33 2.63 -1.43 -1.41
CA LEU A 33 3.85 -2.08 -1.89
C LEU A 33 4.87 -2.07 -0.76
N ASP A 34 5.28 -3.26 -0.30
CA ASP A 34 6.18 -3.39 0.84
C ASP A 34 7.03 -4.64 0.68
N SER A 35 8.30 -4.54 1.03
CA SER A 35 9.22 -5.67 0.96
C SER A 35 9.14 -6.60 2.18
N LEU A 36 8.53 -6.11 3.27
CA LEU A 36 8.40 -6.85 4.53
C LEU A 36 9.75 -7.27 5.13
N THR A 37 10.75 -6.42 5.00
CA THR A 37 12.12 -6.73 5.48
C THR A 37 12.39 -6.28 6.90
N TYR A 38 11.45 -5.63 7.55
CA TYR A 38 11.58 -5.14 8.93
C TYR A 38 10.57 -5.86 9.83
N ALA A 39 10.51 -5.43 11.10
CA ALA A 39 9.61 -6.04 12.08
C ALA A 39 8.12 -5.95 11.69
N GLY A 40 7.76 -4.98 10.86
CA GLY A 40 6.42 -4.92 10.31
C GLY A 40 6.14 -6.12 9.42
N ASN A 41 4.90 -6.54 9.36
CA ASN A 41 4.51 -7.69 8.53
C ASN A 41 3.06 -7.52 8.11
N ILE A 42 2.61 -8.43 7.24
CA ILE A 42 1.26 -8.36 6.68
C ILE A 42 0.16 -8.45 7.74
N THR A 43 0.44 -9.03 8.90
CA THR A 43 -0.56 -9.12 9.96
C THR A 43 -0.99 -7.75 10.47
N THR A 44 -0.11 -6.74 10.39
CA THR A 44 -0.44 -5.37 10.73
C THR A 44 -1.60 -4.84 9.88
N LEU A 45 -1.69 -5.29 8.63
CA LEU A 45 -2.70 -4.85 7.66
C LEU A 45 -3.84 -5.84 7.51
N ARG A 46 -3.91 -6.88 8.34
CA ARG A 46 -4.91 -7.94 8.16
C ARG A 46 -6.34 -7.38 8.07
N GLY A 47 -6.70 -6.49 8.97
CA GLY A 47 -8.04 -5.89 8.94
C GLY A 47 -8.27 -5.04 7.70
N ALA A 48 -7.26 -4.32 7.25
CA ALA A 48 -7.34 -3.52 6.03
C ALA A 48 -7.51 -4.40 4.80
N MET A 49 -6.82 -5.55 4.77
CA MET A 49 -6.86 -6.47 3.63
C MET A 49 -8.23 -7.10 3.41
N GLU A 50 -9.10 -7.06 4.40
CA GLU A 50 -10.47 -7.53 4.25
C GLU A 50 -11.33 -6.56 3.45
N ARG A 51 -10.88 -5.32 3.25
CA ARG A 51 -11.62 -4.32 2.48
C ARG A 51 -11.42 -4.54 0.98
N PRO A 52 -12.50 -4.49 0.17
CA PRO A 52 -12.37 -4.68 -1.28
C PRO A 52 -11.48 -3.65 -1.96
N ALA A 53 -11.37 -2.44 -1.38
CA ALA A 53 -10.57 -1.37 -1.94
C ALA A 53 -9.06 -1.54 -1.69
N MET A 54 -8.67 -2.54 -0.89
CA MET A 54 -7.28 -2.71 -0.47
C MET A 54 -6.61 -3.85 -1.22
N GLY A 55 -5.43 -3.58 -1.75
CA GLY A 55 -4.57 -4.59 -2.36
C GLY A 55 -3.16 -4.53 -1.79
N PHE A 56 -2.40 -5.60 -1.98
CA PHE A 56 -1.04 -5.70 -1.48
C PHE A 56 -0.13 -6.37 -2.50
N VAL A 57 1.05 -5.78 -2.69
CA VAL A 57 2.11 -6.37 -3.50
C VAL A 57 3.37 -6.42 -2.66
N ARG A 58 3.95 -7.61 -2.52
CA ARG A 58 5.25 -7.75 -1.88
C ARG A 58 6.34 -7.46 -2.89
N GLY A 59 7.14 -6.45 -2.63
CA GLY A 59 8.22 -6.07 -3.53
C GLY A 59 9.08 -5.00 -2.91
N ASP A 60 10.26 -4.82 -3.51
CA ASP A 60 11.24 -3.85 -3.06
C ASP A 60 11.18 -2.63 -3.98
N ILE A 61 11.08 -1.43 -3.39
CA ILE A 61 11.04 -0.20 -4.19
C ILE A 61 12.34 0.05 -4.95
N THR A 62 13.42 -0.62 -4.59
CA THR A 62 14.67 -0.56 -5.34
C THR A 62 14.68 -1.47 -6.56
N ASP A 63 13.71 -2.37 -6.67
CA ASP A 63 13.56 -3.22 -7.84
C ASP A 63 12.77 -2.47 -8.92
N ARG A 64 13.51 -1.94 -9.89
CA ARG A 64 12.94 -1.12 -10.96
C ARG A 64 11.83 -1.83 -11.72
N GLU A 65 12.02 -3.11 -12.04
CA GLU A 65 11.03 -3.86 -12.82
C GLU A 65 9.72 -4.01 -12.06
N THR A 66 9.81 -4.32 -10.76
CA THR A 66 8.62 -4.41 -9.91
C THR A 66 7.87 -3.08 -9.86
N VAL A 67 8.61 -1.99 -9.64
CA VAL A 67 7.99 -0.67 -9.53
C VAL A 67 7.32 -0.28 -10.85
N PHE A 68 8.00 -0.48 -11.97
CA PHE A 68 7.42 -0.16 -13.27
C PHE A 68 6.17 -0.99 -13.57
N ALA A 69 6.19 -2.28 -13.23
CA ALA A 69 5.04 -3.14 -13.44
C ALA A 69 3.83 -2.68 -12.61
N VAL A 70 4.07 -2.31 -11.35
CA VAL A 70 3.01 -1.82 -10.47
C VAL A 70 2.41 -0.52 -11.04
N PHE A 71 3.25 0.41 -11.45
CA PHE A 71 2.76 1.67 -12.01
C PHE A 71 1.98 1.45 -13.31
N ALA A 72 2.46 0.55 -14.16
CA ALA A 72 1.80 0.27 -15.43
C ALA A 72 0.43 -0.39 -15.24
N ASP A 73 0.33 -1.31 -14.28
CA ASP A 73 -0.89 -2.07 -14.05
C ASP A 73 -1.90 -1.30 -13.20
N TYR A 74 -1.43 -0.69 -12.14
CA TYR A 74 -2.32 -0.03 -11.18
C TYR A 74 -2.66 1.41 -11.57
N ARG A 75 -1.70 2.13 -12.13
CA ARG A 75 -1.85 3.54 -12.53
C ARG A 75 -2.32 4.41 -11.36
N PRO A 76 -1.52 4.55 -10.31
CA PRO A 76 -1.95 5.33 -9.15
C PRO A 76 -2.10 6.82 -9.48
N ASP A 77 -3.07 7.44 -8.85
CA ASP A 77 -3.24 8.89 -8.90
C ASP A 77 -2.33 9.60 -7.89
N ILE A 78 -2.08 8.94 -6.77
CA ILE A 78 -1.32 9.49 -5.65
C ILE A 78 -0.35 8.41 -5.16
N VAL A 79 0.89 8.82 -4.89
CA VAL A 79 1.90 7.93 -4.30
C VAL A 79 2.31 8.50 -2.95
N VAL A 80 2.23 7.66 -1.92
CA VAL A 80 2.65 8.03 -0.56
C VAL A 80 3.77 7.07 -0.14
N ASN A 81 4.93 7.62 0.15
CA ASN A 81 6.12 6.81 0.42
C ASN A 81 6.50 6.86 1.90
N PHE A 82 6.38 5.72 2.57
CA PHE A 82 6.82 5.52 3.95
C PHE A 82 8.04 4.58 4.03
N ALA A 83 8.54 4.13 2.91
CA ALA A 83 9.68 3.21 2.87
C ALA A 83 11.00 3.93 3.18
#